data_517e331e96729cd882b12ab6ac699631
#
_entry.id   517e331e96729cd882b12ab6ac699631
#
_cell.length_a   1.000
_cell.length_b   1.000
_cell.length_c   1.000
_cell.angle_alpha   90.00
_cell.angle_beta   90.00
_cell.angle_gamma   90.00
#
_symmetry.space_group_name_H-M   'P 1'
#
loop_
_entity.id
_entity.type
_entity.pdbx_description
1 polymer ?
#
loop_
_entity_poly.entity_id
_entity_poly.type
_entity_poly.pdbx_seq_one_letter_code
_entity_poly.pdbx_strand_id
1 'polypeptide(L)'
;MKKLIILFVALMMLSGCSAKKETVAEEIKPEKIELLVAEDENGDTVSTVVYYDGKEVKTVKLSNPNEVYSYRNYKYNSYFKKKEIADYDKDMNLLSTQYFEYEGDNLISSLKTDINGKVLSEVVSETEDGNVTRQDFIYEDLHTVVLYSYDDNNELIKMETGTVDENGEITMNSYDVVEKEGDAYVDYYNSLDDEADSRIMSIEYGDNKSNYLMYTYSLDKKLLYISEAETYDNLVEKSFVVKDGNGNVTMEYRYDEYGAITRYVNDGTVYEAK
;
A
#
# COMPACT_ATOMS: atom_id res chain seq x y z
N MET A 1 7.15 -12.51 -7.38
CA MET A 1 5.84 -11.96 -7.05
C MET A 1 5.69 -11.55 -5.58
N LYS A 2 6.20 -12.32 -4.57
CA LYS A 2 6.14 -11.90 -3.15
C LYS A 2 6.97 -10.64 -2.81
N LYS A 3 8.08 -10.38 -3.52
CA LYS A 3 9.00 -9.25 -3.27
C LYS A 3 8.43 -7.87 -3.69
N LEU A 4 7.47 -7.81 -4.63
CA LEU A 4 6.90 -6.56 -5.11
C LEU A 4 5.93 -5.90 -4.11
N ILE A 5 5.31 -6.70 -3.23
CA ILE A 5 4.32 -6.23 -2.26
C ILE A 5 4.97 -5.38 -1.14
N ILE A 6 6.20 -5.69 -0.76
CA ILE A 6 6.92 -4.97 0.32
C ILE A 6 7.29 -3.55 -0.12
N LEU A 7 7.70 -3.37 -1.38
CA LEU A 7 8.01 -2.05 -1.94
C LEU A 7 6.79 -1.11 -1.95
N PHE A 8 5.59 -1.67 -2.21
CA PHE A 8 4.35 -0.88 -2.26
C PHE A 8 3.90 -0.37 -0.89
N VAL A 9 4.20 -1.10 0.19
CA VAL A 9 3.87 -0.69 1.57
C VAL A 9 4.78 0.45 2.03
N ALA A 10 6.06 0.44 1.68
CA ALA A 10 7.01 1.50 2.02
C ALA A 10 6.67 2.83 1.32
N LEU A 11 6.25 2.79 0.04
CA LEU A 11 5.89 3.99 -0.72
C LEU A 11 4.62 4.69 -0.19
N MET A 12 3.67 3.94 0.38
CA MET A 12 2.45 4.53 0.96
C MET A 12 2.71 5.28 2.29
N MET A 13 3.84 5.03 2.96
CA MET A 13 4.15 5.69 4.23
C MET A 13 4.85 7.05 4.05
N LEU A 14 5.45 7.33 2.90
CA LEU A 14 6.06 8.63 2.59
C LEU A 14 5.04 9.79 2.42
N SER A 15 3.73 9.49 2.32
CA SER A 15 2.67 10.49 2.17
C SER A 15 2.20 11.16 3.48
N GLY A 16 2.87 10.91 4.61
CA GLY A 16 2.47 11.34 5.95
C GLY A 16 2.94 12.72 6.40
N CYS A 17 3.08 13.72 5.52
CA CYS A 17 3.35 15.10 5.97
C CYS A 17 2.08 15.95 6.04
N SER A 18 1.70 16.30 7.27
CA SER A 18 0.50 17.02 7.65
C SER A 18 0.42 18.43 7.06
N ALA A 19 -0.57 18.67 6.20
CA ALA A 19 -1.19 19.98 6.11
C ALA A 19 -2.41 19.99 7.05
N LYS A 20 -2.43 20.92 8.03
CA LYS A 20 -3.65 21.22 8.79
C LYS A 20 -4.73 21.66 7.79
N LYS A 21 -5.66 20.78 7.45
CA LYS A 21 -6.88 21.15 6.73
C LYS A 21 -7.98 21.43 7.75
N GLU A 22 -8.59 22.60 7.63
CA GLU A 22 -9.91 22.84 8.18
C GLU A 22 -10.87 21.80 7.60
N THR A 23 -11.53 21.05 8.48
CA THR A 23 -12.51 20.03 8.10
C THR A 23 -13.75 20.70 7.54
N VAL A 24 -13.82 20.83 6.23
CA VAL A 24 -15.11 20.89 5.54
C VAL A 24 -15.68 19.48 5.67
N ALA A 25 -16.88 19.36 6.24
CA ALA A 25 -17.61 18.10 6.29
C ALA A 25 -17.83 17.62 4.86
N GLU A 26 -17.07 16.62 4.42
CA GLU A 26 -17.27 16.02 3.09
C GLU A 26 -18.64 15.37 3.04
N GLU A 27 -19.36 15.66 1.97
CA GLU A 27 -20.63 15.03 1.65
C GLU A 27 -20.36 13.53 1.42
N ILE A 28 -20.91 12.69 2.29
CA ILE A 28 -20.69 11.24 2.24
C ILE A 28 -21.29 10.70 0.95
N LYS A 29 -20.45 10.19 0.06
CA LYS A 29 -20.86 9.57 -1.20
C LYS A 29 -21.24 8.11 -0.97
N PRO A 30 -22.29 7.58 -1.63
CA PRO A 30 -22.89 6.31 -1.26
C PRO A 30 -22.09 5.06 -1.64
N GLU A 31 -21.13 5.13 -2.58
CA GLU A 31 -20.41 3.95 -3.03
C GLU A 31 -19.07 4.31 -3.68
N LYS A 32 -18.03 3.58 -3.30
CA LYS A 32 -16.72 3.63 -3.94
C LYS A 32 -16.35 2.21 -4.40
N ILE A 33 -15.90 2.06 -5.63
CA ILE A 33 -15.44 0.78 -6.16
C ILE A 33 -13.91 0.84 -6.21
N GLU A 34 -13.26 -0.05 -5.46
CA GLU A 34 -11.83 -0.32 -5.58
C GLU A 34 -11.65 -1.71 -6.18
N LEU A 35 -10.82 -1.83 -7.20
CA LEU A 35 -10.45 -3.13 -7.73
C LEU A 35 -9.20 -3.62 -7.04
N LEU A 36 -9.37 -4.65 -6.21
CA LEU A 36 -8.28 -5.53 -5.84
C LEU A 36 -8.41 -6.76 -6.75
N VAL A 37 -7.52 -6.86 -7.72
CA VAL A 37 -7.49 -8.05 -8.57
C VAL A 37 -6.77 -9.15 -7.82
N ALA A 38 -7.51 -10.17 -7.46
CA ALA A 38 -6.99 -11.40 -6.88
C ALA A 38 -7.55 -12.59 -7.66
N GLU A 39 -6.82 -13.67 -7.71
CA GLU A 39 -7.33 -14.95 -8.15
C GLU A 39 -7.82 -15.72 -6.93
N ASP A 40 -8.99 -16.31 -7.01
CA ASP A 40 -9.48 -17.26 -6.01
C ASP A 40 -8.81 -18.63 -6.18
N GLU A 41 -9.14 -19.56 -5.30
CA GLU A 41 -8.63 -20.96 -5.35
C GLU A 41 -8.99 -21.71 -6.65
N ASN A 42 -9.91 -21.19 -7.44
CA ASN A 42 -10.30 -21.76 -8.74
C ASN A 42 -9.63 -21.01 -9.91
N GLY A 43 -8.85 -19.96 -9.65
CA GLY A 43 -8.26 -19.10 -10.66
C GLY A 43 -9.23 -18.07 -11.22
N ASP A 44 -10.39 -17.85 -10.57
CA ASP A 44 -11.33 -16.81 -10.96
C ASP A 44 -10.87 -15.44 -10.44
N THR A 45 -10.94 -14.43 -11.29
CA THR A 45 -10.64 -13.05 -10.89
C THR A 45 -11.78 -12.48 -10.06
N VAL A 46 -11.45 -11.88 -8.92
CA VAL A 46 -12.41 -11.24 -8.01
C VAL A 46 -12.18 -9.74 -7.95
N SER A 47 -13.24 -8.98 -7.73
CA SER A 47 -13.20 -7.53 -7.49
C SER A 47 -13.76 -7.19 -6.13
N THR A 48 -13.32 -6.07 -5.57
CA THR A 48 -13.80 -5.55 -4.29
C THR A 48 -14.66 -4.32 -4.52
N VAL A 49 -15.88 -4.32 -3.97
CA VAL A 49 -16.78 -3.16 -3.94
C VAL A 49 -16.76 -2.59 -2.53
N VAL A 50 -16.41 -1.31 -2.40
CA VAL A 50 -16.40 -0.57 -1.14
C VAL A 50 -17.64 0.32 -1.08
N TYR A 51 -18.45 0.14 -0.07
CA TYR A 51 -19.55 1.05 0.22
C TYR A 51 -19.02 2.29 0.95
N TYR A 52 -19.50 3.44 0.55
CA TYR A 52 -18.91 4.73 0.88
C TYR A 52 -18.98 5.16 2.34
N ASP A 53 -19.85 4.59 3.13
CA ASP A 53 -19.81 4.82 4.58
C ASP A 53 -18.53 4.26 5.22
N GLY A 54 -17.65 3.68 4.39
CA GLY A 54 -16.35 3.13 4.77
C GLY A 54 -16.43 1.91 5.66
N LYS A 55 -17.63 1.40 5.91
CA LYS A 55 -17.86 0.34 6.90
C LYS A 55 -17.96 -1.04 6.29
N GLU A 56 -18.30 -1.13 5.01
CA GLU A 56 -18.47 -2.41 4.34
C GLU A 56 -17.69 -2.48 3.04
N VAL A 57 -17.02 -3.59 2.84
CA VAL A 57 -16.39 -3.98 1.58
C VAL A 57 -16.97 -5.33 1.18
N LYS A 58 -17.39 -5.45 -0.07
CA LYS A 58 -17.93 -6.66 -0.63
C LYS A 58 -17.05 -7.10 -1.80
N THR A 59 -16.47 -8.29 -1.70
CA THR A 59 -15.69 -8.89 -2.77
C THR A 59 -16.62 -9.72 -3.66
N VAL A 60 -16.54 -9.52 -4.96
CA VAL A 60 -17.35 -10.23 -5.96
C VAL A 60 -16.47 -10.72 -7.10
N LYS A 61 -16.97 -11.75 -7.84
CA LYS A 61 -16.29 -12.21 -9.05
C LYS A 61 -16.51 -11.22 -10.20
N LEU A 62 -15.46 -10.87 -10.96
CA LEU A 62 -15.61 -10.03 -12.16
C LEU A 62 -16.53 -10.65 -13.20
N SER A 63 -16.51 -11.98 -13.34
CA SER A 63 -17.38 -12.72 -14.27
C SER A 63 -18.85 -12.69 -13.84
N ASN A 64 -19.12 -12.49 -12.54
CA ASN A 64 -20.47 -12.40 -11.97
C ASN A 64 -20.50 -11.46 -10.75
N PRO A 65 -20.74 -10.13 -10.96
CA PRO A 65 -20.76 -9.15 -9.88
C PRO A 65 -21.84 -9.38 -8.80
N ASN A 66 -22.82 -10.24 -9.06
CA ASN A 66 -23.85 -10.62 -8.10
C ASN A 66 -23.42 -11.79 -7.18
N GLU A 67 -22.33 -12.46 -7.50
CA GLU A 67 -21.79 -13.54 -6.70
C GLU A 67 -20.80 -12.97 -5.67
N VAL A 68 -21.27 -12.89 -4.43
CA VAL A 68 -20.43 -12.39 -3.32
C VAL A 68 -19.46 -13.47 -2.89
N TYR A 69 -18.19 -13.09 -2.78
CA TYR A 69 -17.11 -13.97 -2.35
C TYR A 69 -16.80 -13.79 -0.85
N SER A 70 -16.72 -12.56 -0.38
CA SER A 70 -16.48 -12.23 1.02
C SER A 70 -16.99 -10.82 1.35
N TYR A 71 -17.04 -10.54 2.65
CA TYR A 71 -17.33 -9.22 3.18
C TYR A 71 -16.21 -8.77 4.09
N ARG A 72 -15.96 -7.44 4.13
CA ARG A 72 -15.04 -6.81 5.07
C ARG A 72 -15.69 -5.56 5.64
N ASN A 73 -15.71 -5.46 6.96
CA ASN A 73 -16.23 -4.31 7.66
C ASN A 73 -15.11 -3.50 8.27
N TYR A 74 -15.19 -2.17 8.14
CA TYR A 74 -14.24 -1.24 8.73
C TYR A 74 -14.91 -0.45 9.86
N LYS A 75 -14.15 -0.25 10.95
CA LYS A 75 -14.47 0.75 11.96
C LYS A 75 -13.34 1.78 11.99
N TYR A 76 -13.72 3.03 12.14
CA TYR A 76 -12.79 4.15 12.20
C TYR A 76 -12.83 4.81 13.58
N ASN A 77 -11.71 5.43 13.97
CA ASN A 77 -11.67 6.30 15.14
C ASN A 77 -12.20 7.71 14.79
N SER A 78 -12.21 8.62 15.75
CA SER A 78 -12.66 10.01 15.55
C SER A 78 -11.81 10.83 14.58
N TYR A 79 -10.65 10.33 14.19
CA TYR A 79 -9.72 10.95 13.22
C TYR A 79 -9.77 10.25 11.85
N PHE A 80 -10.81 9.45 11.59
CA PHE A 80 -11.00 8.68 10.36
C PHE A 80 -9.86 7.68 10.05
N LYS A 81 -9.10 7.29 11.07
CA LYS A 81 -8.12 6.21 10.94
C LYS A 81 -8.77 4.87 11.23
N LYS A 82 -8.38 3.82 10.50
CA LYS A 82 -8.89 2.45 10.70
C LYS A 82 -8.61 2.03 12.14
N LYS A 83 -9.63 1.65 12.87
CA LYS A 83 -9.53 1.12 14.24
C LYS A 83 -9.67 -0.39 14.27
N GLU A 84 -10.52 -0.92 13.40
CA GLU A 84 -10.81 -2.34 13.32
C GLU A 84 -11.18 -2.70 11.89
N ILE A 85 -10.73 -3.88 11.44
CA ILE A 85 -11.18 -4.54 10.22
C ILE A 85 -11.69 -5.92 10.64
N ALA A 86 -12.89 -6.30 10.18
CA ALA A 86 -13.45 -7.64 10.38
C ALA A 86 -13.73 -8.28 9.02
N ASP A 87 -13.12 -9.44 8.76
CA ASP A 87 -13.29 -10.22 7.55
C ASP A 87 -14.32 -11.33 7.76
N TYR A 88 -15.21 -11.50 6.80
CA TYR A 88 -16.29 -12.50 6.82
C TYR A 88 -16.29 -13.29 5.50
N ASP A 89 -16.73 -14.54 5.56
CA ASP A 89 -17.02 -15.32 4.36
C ASP A 89 -18.31 -14.84 3.66
N LYS A 90 -18.66 -15.51 2.55
CA LYS A 90 -19.87 -15.21 1.77
C LYS A 90 -21.18 -15.39 2.57
N ASP A 91 -21.17 -16.20 3.61
CA ASP A 91 -22.31 -16.52 4.46
C ASP A 91 -22.33 -15.66 5.74
N MET A 92 -21.49 -14.60 5.78
CA MET A 92 -21.33 -13.66 6.92
C MET A 92 -20.78 -14.32 8.19
N ASN A 93 -20.07 -15.43 8.10
CA ASN A 93 -19.33 -15.97 9.24
C ASN A 93 -18.01 -15.19 9.38
N LEU A 94 -17.71 -14.74 10.60
CA LEU A 94 -16.46 -14.06 10.90
C LEU A 94 -15.27 -14.98 10.67
N LEU A 95 -14.27 -14.52 9.95
CA LEU A 95 -13.02 -15.23 9.65
C LEU A 95 -11.86 -14.70 10.48
N SER A 96 -11.73 -13.38 10.57
CA SER A 96 -10.64 -12.72 11.28
C SER A 96 -11.02 -11.31 11.70
N THR A 97 -10.30 -10.78 12.70
CA THR A 97 -10.39 -9.38 13.12
C THR A 97 -8.99 -8.80 13.22
N GLN A 98 -8.80 -7.58 12.72
CA GLN A 98 -7.56 -6.81 12.85
C GLN A 98 -7.85 -5.52 13.59
N TYR A 99 -7.06 -5.21 14.61
CA TYR A 99 -7.12 -3.98 15.40
C TYR A 99 -5.91 -3.09 15.07
N PHE A 100 -6.08 -1.79 15.20
CA PHE A 100 -5.05 -0.78 14.90
C PHE A 100 -4.98 0.23 16.02
N GLU A 101 -3.76 0.59 16.41
CA GLU A 101 -3.47 1.65 17.38
C GLU A 101 -2.52 2.69 16.75
N TYR A 102 -2.75 3.96 17.11
CA TYR A 102 -2.00 5.09 16.55
C TYR A 102 -1.53 6.03 17.63
N GLU A 103 -0.34 6.59 17.46
CA GLU A 103 0.15 7.76 18.16
C GLU A 103 0.29 8.91 17.15
N GLY A 104 -0.53 9.97 17.29
CA GLY A 104 -0.61 11.00 16.27
C GLY A 104 -1.00 10.40 14.92
N ASP A 105 -0.12 10.54 13.93
CA ASP A 105 -0.31 9.97 12.60
C ASP A 105 0.37 8.60 12.40
N ASN A 106 1.22 8.20 13.33
CA ASN A 106 1.96 6.97 13.24
C ASN A 106 1.12 5.77 13.68
N LEU A 107 1.14 4.71 12.89
CA LEU A 107 0.66 3.39 13.29
C LEU A 107 1.67 2.80 14.28
N ILE A 108 1.27 2.60 15.53
CA ILE A 108 2.15 2.00 16.55
C ILE A 108 1.92 0.51 16.72
N SER A 109 0.72 0.03 16.48
CA SER A 109 0.45 -1.41 16.42
C SER A 109 -0.70 -1.78 15.52
N SER A 110 -0.64 -3.00 14.96
CA SER A 110 -1.82 -3.68 14.44
C SER A 110 -1.73 -5.17 14.73
N LEU A 111 -2.85 -5.76 15.14
CA LEU A 111 -2.94 -7.18 15.48
C LEU A 111 -4.12 -7.81 14.75
N LYS A 112 -3.85 -8.81 13.90
CA LYS A 112 -4.86 -9.63 13.24
C LYS A 112 -4.92 -11.02 13.86
N THR A 113 -6.11 -11.44 14.26
CA THR A 113 -6.36 -12.79 14.79
C THR A 113 -7.48 -13.49 14.03
N ASP A 114 -7.42 -14.82 14.00
CA ASP A 114 -8.56 -15.64 13.60
C ASP A 114 -9.67 -15.66 14.68
N ILE A 115 -10.77 -16.37 14.41
CA ILE A 115 -11.90 -16.52 15.34
C ILE A 115 -11.55 -17.26 16.63
N ASN A 116 -10.45 -18.01 16.67
CA ASN A 116 -9.97 -18.76 17.83
C ASN A 116 -8.92 -17.98 18.63
N GLY A 117 -8.58 -16.77 18.18
CA GLY A 117 -7.55 -15.92 18.80
C GLY A 117 -6.10 -16.27 18.37
N LYS A 118 -5.92 -17.13 17.36
CA LYS A 118 -4.60 -17.36 16.76
C LYS A 118 -4.17 -16.08 16.06
N VAL A 119 -2.97 -15.59 16.36
CA VAL A 119 -2.38 -14.46 15.66
C VAL A 119 -2.05 -14.86 14.22
N LEU A 120 -2.55 -14.09 13.26
CA LEU A 120 -2.32 -14.25 11.83
C LEU A 120 -1.26 -13.25 11.33
N SER A 121 -1.29 -12.03 11.87
CA SER A 121 -0.27 -11.03 11.62
C SER A 121 -0.24 -9.99 12.73
N GLU A 122 0.94 -9.42 12.93
CA GLU A 122 1.16 -8.34 13.88
C GLU A 122 2.11 -7.30 13.27
N VAL A 123 1.86 -6.02 13.54
CA VAL A 123 2.80 -4.92 13.26
C VAL A 123 3.02 -4.20 14.58
N VAL A 124 4.29 -3.96 14.91
CA VAL A 124 4.68 -3.17 16.07
C VAL A 124 5.66 -2.11 15.62
N SER A 125 5.45 -0.86 16.04
CA SER A 125 6.35 0.25 15.71
C SER A 125 6.94 0.85 16.96
N GLU A 126 8.22 1.21 16.89
CA GLU A 126 8.89 2.07 17.86
C GLU A 126 8.95 3.49 17.29
N THR A 127 8.73 4.48 18.16
CA THR A 127 8.77 5.89 17.78
C THR A 127 9.75 6.66 18.65
N GLU A 128 10.50 7.60 18.05
CA GLU A 128 11.38 8.53 18.75
C GLU A 128 11.15 9.93 18.17
N ASP A 129 10.96 10.92 19.03
CA ASP A 129 10.69 12.32 18.63
C ASP A 129 9.56 12.51 17.60
N GLY A 130 8.55 11.63 17.67
CA GLY A 130 7.39 11.65 16.79
C GLY A 130 7.59 10.95 15.44
N ASN A 131 8.75 10.38 15.19
CA ASN A 131 9.05 9.59 14.00
C ASN A 131 9.08 8.09 14.33
N VAL A 132 8.65 7.28 13.38
CA VAL A 132 8.80 5.81 13.48
C VAL A 132 10.26 5.47 13.18
N THR A 133 10.95 4.85 14.13
CA THR A 133 12.36 4.44 13.98
C THR A 133 12.50 2.96 13.67
N ARG A 134 11.49 2.16 14.04
CA ARG A 134 11.48 0.73 13.78
C ARG A 134 10.05 0.25 13.56
N GLN A 135 9.87 -0.68 12.62
CA GLN A 135 8.64 -1.46 12.46
C GLN A 135 8.96 -2.94 12.32
N ASP A 136 8.30 -3.75 13.12
CA ASP A 136 8.32 -5.20 13.04
C ASP A 136 7.02 -5.68 12.39
N PHE A 137 7.14 -6.49 11.35
CA PHE A 137 6.04 -7.12 10.62
C PHE A 137 6.11 -8.63 10.84
N ILE A 138 5.15 -9.18 11.56
CA ILE A 138 5.12 -10.59 11.94
C ILE A 138 3.93 -11.26 11.26
N TYR A 139 4.20 -12.27 10.42
CA TYR A 139 3.21 -13.07 9.70
C TYR A 139 3.55 -14.54 9.85
N GLU A 140 2.78 -15.28 10.64
CA GLU A 140 3.02 -16.70 10.91
C GLU A 140 4.48 -17.00 11.25
N ASP A 141 5.25 -17.51 10.28
CA ASP A 141 6.65 -17.90 10.44
C ASP A 141 7.63 -16.84 9.88
N LEU A 142 7.14 -15.70 9.39
CA LEU A 142 7.96 -14.63 8.84
C LEU A 142 7.95 -13.43 9.79
N HIS A 143 9.14 -13.03 10.23
CA HIS A 143 9.37 -11.79 10.96
C HIS A 143 10.31 -10.89 10.16
N THR A 144 9.76 -9.78 9.66
CA THR A 144 10.53 -8.75 8.93
C THR A 144 10.61 -7.50 9.79
N VAL A 145 11.76 -6.86 9.81
CA VAL A 145 11.98 -5.56 10.47
C VAL A 145 12.37 -4.51 9.45
N VAL A 146 11.87 -3.30 9.64
CA VAL A 146 12.30 -2.10 8.91
C VAL A 146 12.79 -1.08 9.92
N LEU A 147 14.03 -0.61 9.73
CA LEU A 147 14.65 0.46 10.52
C LEU A 147 14.67 1.74 9.69
N TYR A 148 14.31 2.86 10.31
CA TYR A 148 14.23 4.17 9.68
C TYR A 148 15.25 5.12 10.29
N SER A 149 15.95 5.89 9.46
CA SER A 149 16.85 6.94 9.90
C SER A 149 16.45 8.28 9.29
N TYR A 150 16.53 9.33 10.09
CA TYR A 150 16.12 10.67 9.73
C TYR A 150 17.29 11.63 9.90
N ASP A 151 17.29 12.73 9.14
CA ASP A 151 18.24 13.83 9.31
C ASP A 151 17.80 14.81 10.44
N ASP A 152 18.60 15.83 10.68
CA ASP A 152 18.33 16.87 11.70
C ASP A 152 17.05 17.69 11.41
N ASN A 153 16.49 17.61 10.21
CA ASN A 153 15.23 18.26 9.80
C ASN A 153 14.02 17.31 9.86
N ASN A 154 14.20 16.09 10.39
CA ASN A 154 13.21 15.02 10.38
C ASN A 154 12.81 14.55 8.97
N GLU A 155 13.70 14.69 7.98
CA GLU A 155 13.51 14.09 6.66
C GLU A 155 14.10 12.67 6.67
N LEU A 156 13.36 11.70 6.14
CA LEU A 156 13.82 10.32 6.01
C LEU A 156 15.01 10.24 5.05
N ILE A 157 16.11 9.67 5.50
CA ILE A 157 17.35 9.53 4.72
C ILE A 157 17.75 8.08 4.45
N LYS A 158 17.24 7.13 5.25
CA LYS A 158 17.58 5.71 5.09
C LYS A 158 16.48 4.81 5.63
N MET A 159 16.25 3.70 4.94
CA MET A 159 15.49 2.54 5.45
C MET A 159 16.36 1.30 5.32
N GLU A 160 16.31 0.42 6.30
CA GLU A 160 16.99 -0.88 6.29
C GLU A 160 15.96 -1.97 6.55
N THR A 161 15.89 -2.95 5.65
CA THR A 161 14.95 -4.05 5.78
C THR A 161 15.71 -5.34 6.05
N GLY A 162 15.25 -6.08 7.05
CA GLY A 162 15.86 -7.35 7.45
C GLY A 162 14.83 -8.38 7.87
N THR A 163 15.31 -9.59 8.09
CA THR A 163 14.54 -10.67 8.71
C THR A 163 15.07 -10.93 10.11
N VAL A 164 14.17 -11.29 11.02
CA VAL A 164 14.49 -11.63 12.42
C VAL A 164 14.34 -13.14 12.58
N ASP A 165 15.36 -13.81 13.08
CA ASP A 165 15.31 -15.24 13.35
C ASP A 165 14.62 -15.57 14.69
N GLU A 166 14.51 -16.86 15.01
CA GLU A 166 13.90 -17.37 16.25
C GLU A 166 14.65 -16.95 17.53
N ASN A 167 15.91 -16.52 17.43
CA ASN A 167 16.73 -16.02 18.53
C ASN A 167 16.64 -14.49 18.69
N GLY A 168 15.94 -13.81 17.76
CA GLY A 168 15.84 -12.35 17.71
C GLY A 168 17.02 -11.68 17.01
N GLU A 169 17.89 -12.44 16.30
CA GLU A 169 18.99 -11.86 15.52
C GLU A 169 18.46 -11.33 14.19
N ILE A 170 18.91 -10.11 13.84
CA ILE A 170 18.49 -9.43 12.59
C ILE A 170 19.55 -9.69 11.52
N THR A 171 19.08 -10.20 10.37
CA THR A 171 19.86 -10.27 9.13
C THR A 171 19.30 -9.25 8.16
N MET A 172 20.11 -8.23 7.80
CA MET A 172 19.68 -7.22 6.81
C MET A 172 19.69 -7.81 5.42
N ASN A 173 18.60 -7.57 4.67
CA ASN A 173 18.38 -8.09 3.31
C ASN A 173 18.50 -6.97 2.28
N SER A 174 18.18 -5.74 2.65
CA SER A 174 18.27 -4.57 1.78
C SER A 174 18.35 -3.28 2.58
N TYR A 175 18.75 -2.22 1.89
CA TYR A 175 18.63 -0.86 2.40
C TYR A 175 18.31 0.11 1.27
N ASP A 176 17.60 1.17 1.63
CA ASP A 176 17.29 2.31 0.78
C ASP A 176 18.00 3.54 1.34
N VAL A 177 18.62 4.34 0.45
CA VAL A 177 19.14 5.66 0.77
C VAL A 177 18.33 6.67 -0.03
N VAL A 178 17.68 7.60 0.67
CA VAL A 178 16.83 8.62 0.06
C VAL A 178 17.59 9.93 0.03
N GLU A 179 17.75 10.50 -1.15
CA GLU A 179 18.39 11.80 -1.38
C GLU A 179 17.39 12.73 -2.07
N LYS A 180 17.46 14.03 -1.72
CA LYS A 180 16.66 15.06 -2.39
C LYS A 180 17.52 15.76 -3.42
N GLU A 181 17.16 15.63 -4.70
CA GLU A 181 17.82 16.29 -5.83
C GLU A 181 16.87 17.34 -6.46
N GLY A 182 16.94 18.60 -6.01
CA GLY A 182 16.02 19.65 -6.44
C GLY A 182 14.60 19.40 -5.95
N ASP A 183 13.66 19.21 -6.86
CA ASP A 183 12.26 18.87 -6.55
C ASP A 183 11.98 17.37 -6.59
N ALA A 184 12.95 16.55 -7.04
CA ALA A 184 12.86 15.10 -7.07
C ALA A 184 13.45 14.47 -5.80
N TYR A 185 12.91 13.30 -5.46
CA TYR A 185 13.52 12.39 -4.49
C TYR A 185 14.15 11.23 -5.25
N VAL A 186 15.40 10.92 -4.93
CA VAL A 186 16.12 9.78 -5.50
C VAL A 186 16.30 8.75 -4.39
N ASP A 187 15.78 7.57 -4.63
CA ASP A 187 15.86 6.43 -3.74
C ASP A 187 16.80 5.38 -4.35
N TYR A 188 17.86 5.06 -3.62
CA TYR A 188 18.84 4.06 -3.98
C TYR A 188 18.55 2.77 -3.21
N TYR A 189 17.70 1.92 -3.77
CA TYR A 189 17.43 0.59 -3.23
C TYR A 189 18.60 -0.36 -3.52
N ASN A 190 19.16 -0.95 -2.47
CA ASN A 190 20.26 -1.89 -2.52
C ASN A 190 19.83 -3.23 -1.90
N SER A 191 19.75 -4.28 -2.72
CA SER A 191 19.56 -5.65 -2.26
C SER A 191 20.89 -6.23 -1.81
N LEU A 192 20.91 -6.82 -0.60
CA LEU A 192 22.09 -7.51 -0.06
C LEU A 192 22.08 -9.00 -0.44
N ASP A 193 20.92 -9.54 -0.80
CA ASP A 193 20.75 -10.94 -1.21
C ASP A 193 21.13 -11.17 -2.68
N ASP A 194 20.75 -10.21 -3.54
CA ASP A 194 21.04 -10.24 -4.98
C ASP A 194 21.22 -8.82 -5.52
N GLU A 195 22.47 -8.47 -5.90
CA GLU A 195 22.79 -7.16 -6.45
C GLU A 195 21.98 -6.84 -7.72
N ALA A 196 21.58 -7.85 -8.49
CA ALA A 196 20.75 -7.66 -9.68
C ALA A 196 19.33 -7.17 -9.35
N ASP A 197 18.88 -7.33 -8.11
CA ASP A 197 17.61 -6.79 -7.61
C ASP A 197 17.70 -5.32 -7.17
N SER A 198 18.93 -4.76 -7.08
CA SER A 198 19.14 -3.35 -6.70
C SER A 198 18.63 -2.39 -7.78
N ARG A 199 18.09 -1.25 -7.36
CA ARG A 199 17.40 -0.28 -8.23
C ARG A 199 17.71 1.15 -7.81
N ILE A 200 17.59 2.07 -8.77
CA ILE A 200 17.58 3.52 -8.53
C ILE A 200 16.19 3.99 -8.93
N MET A 201 15.50 4.68 -8.02
CA MET A 201 14.18 5.23 -8.27
C MET A 201 14.25 6.75 -8.16
N SER A 202 13.81 7.47 -9.20
CA SER A 202 13.69 8.93 -9.17
C SER A 202 12.20 9.28 -9.18
N ILE A 203 11.74 10.03 -8.16
CA ILE A 203 10.34 10.35 -7.95
C ILE A 203 10.15 11.85 -8.02
N GLU A 204 9.32 12.29 -8.96
CA GLU A 204 8.87 13.67 -9.09
C GLU A 204 7.42 13.77 -8.64
N TYR A 205 7.15 14.63 -7.66
CA TYR A 205 5.80 14.88 -7.17
C TYR A 205 5.18 16.07 -7.88
N GLY A 206 3.90 15.96 -8.24
CA GLY A 206 3.09 17.08 -8.70
C GLY A 206 2.69 18.02 -7.56
N ASP A 207 1.78 18.95 -7.87
CA ASP A 207 1.30 19.98 -6.93
C ASP A 207 0.72 19.41 -5.63
N ASN A 208 0.17 18.20 -5.69
CA ASN A 208 -0.15 17.42 -4.52
C ASN A 208 0.73 16.15 -4.51
N LYS A 209 1.18 15.72 -3.32
CA LYS A 209 2.07 14.55 -3.18
C LYS A 209 1.42 13.22 -3.60
N SER A 210 0.14 13.21 -3.95
CA SER A 210 -0.58 12.04 -4.46
C SER A 210 -0.40 11.87 -5.97
N ASN A 211 0.01 12.93 -6.69
CA ASN A 211 0.38 12.85 -8.09
C ASN A 211 1.90 12.69 -8.15
N TYR A 212 2.37 11.69 -8.85
CA TYR A 212 3.81 11.47 -9.01
C TYR A 212 4.14 10.81 -10.35
N LEU A 213 5.39 11.02 -10.76
CA LEU A 213 6.04 10.33 -11.85
C LEU A 213 7.31 9.69 -11.29
N MET A 214 7.41 8.37 -11.37
CA MET A 214 8.54 7.62 -10.86
C MET A 214 9.23 6.87 -11.99
N TYR A 215 10.53 7.04 -12.09
CA TYR A 215 11.41 6.29 -12.99
C TYR A 215 12.20 5.28 -12.19
N THR A 216 12.17 4.02 -12.59
CA THR A 216 12.96 2.95 -11.97
C THR A 216 14.05 2.48 -12.93
N TYR A 217 15.29 2.52 -12.47
CA TYR A 217 16.47 2.11 -13.22
C TYR A 217 17.17 0.95 -12.52
N SER A 218 17.87 0.12 -13.30
CA SER A 218 18.91 -0.77 -12.77
C SER A 218 20.15 0.03 -12.34
N LEU A 219 21.08 -0.57 -11.60
CA LEU A 219 22.31 0.11 -11.15
C LEU A 219 23.18 0.61 -12.32
N ASP A 220 23.13 -0.02 -13.49
CA ASP A 220 23.79 0.43 -14.71
C ASP A 220 23.02 1.55 -15.45
N LYS A 221 22.03 2.15 -14.78
CA LYS A 221 21.18 3.26 -15.24
C LYS A 221 20.31 2.93 -16.46
N LYS A 222 20.02 1.66 -16.69
CA LYS A 222 19.02 1.27 -17.69
C LYS A 222 17.62 1.45 -17.12
N LEU A 223 16.77 2.18 -17.84
CA LEU A 223 15.36 2.34 -17.47
C LEU A 223 14.65 0.99 -17.53
N LEU A 224 14.00 0.61 -16.42
CA LEU A 224 13.24 -0.62 -16.29
C LEU A 224 11.73 -0.35 -16.35
N TYR A 225 11.27 0.64 -15.55
CA TYR A 225 9.85 0.96 -15.43
C TYR A 225 9.64 2.46 -15.29
N ILE A 226 8.47 2.92 -15.72
CA ILE A 226 7.92 4.24 -15.45
C ILE A 226 6.57 4.01 -14.78
N SER A 227 6.37 4.61 -13.60
CA SER A 227 5.10 4.56 -12.88
C SER A 227 4.53 5.98 -12.76
N GLU A 228 3.29 6.15 -13.14
CA GLU A 228 2.58 7.43 -13.10
C GLU A 228 1.33 7.27 -12.23
N ALA A 229 1.11 8.17 -11.29
CA ALA A 229 -0.12 8.26 -10.54
C ALA A 229 -0.73 9.65 -10.65
N GLU A 230 -2.03 9.70 -10.88
CA GLU A 230 -2.82 10.92 -10.89
C GLU A 230 -4.03 10.79 -9.97
N THR A 231 -4.41 11.90 -9.33
CA THR A 231 -5.63 12.01 -8.53
C THR A 231 -6.54 13.10 -9.07
N TYR A 232 -7.84 12.97 -8.80
CA TYR A 232 -8.78 14.07 -8.98
C TYR A 232 -8.59 15.13 -7.88
N ASP A 233 -9.20 16.30 -8.04
CA ASP A 233 -9.13 17.41 -7.06
C ASP A 233 -9.65 17.01 -5.66
N ASN A 234 -10.55 16.02 -5.59
CA ASN A 234 -11.05 15.45 -4.35
C ASN A 234 -10.13 14.37 -3.74
N LEU A 235 -8.89 14.22 -4.26
CA LEU A 235 -7.89 13.23 -3.86
C LEU A 235 -8.30 11.75 -4.12
N VAL A 236 -9.37 11.52 -4.86
CA VAL A 236 -9.68 10.17 -5.39
C VAL A 236 -8.67 9.84 -6.47
N GLU A 237 -8.12 8.64 -6.44
CA GLU A 237 -7.21 8.16 -7.48
C GLU A 237 -7.90 8.19 -8.84
N LYS A 238 -7.25 8.79 -9.83
CA LYS A 238 -7.74 8.91 -11.20
C LYS A 238 -7.13 7.85 -12.10
N SER A 239 -5.82 7.66 -11.95
CA SER A 239 -5.09 6.65 -12.70
C SER A 239 -3.81 6.23 -12.00
N PHE A 240 -3.45 4.97 -12.19
CA PHE A 240 -2.14 4.44 -11.92
C PHE A 240 -1.68 3.64 -13.14
N VAL A 241 -0.54 3.98 -13.72
CA VAL A 241 -0.02 3.36 -14.94
C VAL A 241 1.44 2.96 -14.73
N VAL A 242 1.75 1.71 -15.07
CA VAL A 242 3.13 1.22 -15.12
C VAL A 242 3.46 0.84 -16.56
N LYS A 243 4.60 1.36 -17.04
CA LYS A 243 5.15 1.08 -18.37
C LYS A 243 6.50 0.37 -18.21
N ASP A 244 6.84 -0.52 -19.13
CA ASP A 244 8.19 -1.06 -19.23
C ASP A 244 9.19 0.00 -19.72
N GLY A 245 10.49 -0.33 -19.72
CA GLY A 245 11.55 0.56 -20.21
C GLY A 245 11.47 0.94 -21.70
N ASN A 246 10.56 0.33 -22.46
CA ASN A 246 10.26 0.66 -23.86
C ASN A 246 9.02 1.53 -23.99
N GLY A 247 8.32 1.81 -22.88
CA GLY A 247 7.10 2.60 -22.84
C GLY A 247 5.80 1.80 -23.05
N ASN A 248 5.87 0.46 -23.12
CA ASN A 248 4.66 -0.35 -23.21
C ASN A 248 3.97 -0.44 -21.85
N VAL A 249 2.65 -0.26 -21.83
CA VAL A 249 1.85 -0.39 -20.61
C VAL A 249 1.83 -1.86 -20.19
N THR A 250 2.30 -2.12 -18.97
CA THR A 250 2.27 -3.44 -18.34
C THR A 250 1.15 -3.56 -17.31
N MET A 251 0.82 -2.43 -16.66
CA MET A 251 -0.28 -2.34 -15.71
C MET A 251 -0.96 -0.98 -15.83
N GLU A 252 -2.28 -0.95 -15.75
CA GLU A 252 -3.04 0.29 -15.77
C GLU A 252 -4.31 0.12 -14.94
N TYR A 253 -4.59 1.11 -14.08
CA TYR A 253 -5.88 1.30 -13.42
C TYR A 253 -6.38 2.68 -13.77
N ARG A 254 -7.65 2.79 -14.11
CA ARG A 254 -8.37 4.07 -14.26
C ARG A 254 -9.65 4.03 -13.49
N TYR A 255 -9.94 5.14 -12.84
CA TYR A 255 -11.12 5.32 -12.00
C TYR A 255 -11.92 6.53 -12.49
N ASP A 256 -13.20 6.58 -12.19
CA ASP A 256 -13.99 7.78 -12.29
C ASP A 256 -13.80 8.68 -11.04
N GLU A 257 -14.44 9.85 -11.06
CA GLU A 257 -14.37 10.81 -9.94
C GLU A 257 -14.96 10.28 -8.61
N TYR A 258 -15.67 9.17 -8.66
CA TYR A 258 -16.26 8.47 -7.53
C TYR A 258 -15.41 7.29 -7.05
N GLY A 259 -14.28 6.99 -7.75
CA GLY A 259 -13.39 5.89 -7.45
C GLY A 259 -13.88 4.54 -7.99
N ALA A 260 -14.85 4.53 -8.91
CA ALA A 260 -15.23 3.32 -9.63
C ALA A 260 -14.23 3.05 -10.78
N ILE A 261 -13.81 1.79 -10.92
CA ILE A 261 -12.91 1.42 -12.01
C ILE A 261 -13.60 1.52 -13.34
N THR A 262 -12.97 2.26 -14.25
CA THR A 262 -13.41 2.39 -15.64
C THR A 262 -12.57 1.56 -16.58
N ARG A 263 -11.31 1.28 -16.21
CA ARG A 263 -10.40 0.47 -17.02
C ARG A 263 -9.33 -0.20 -16.13
N TYR A 264 -8.98 -1.41 -16.52
CA TYR A 264 -7.88 -2.15 -15.93
C TYR A 264 -7.10 -2.91 -17.00
N VAL A 265 -5.77 -2.86 -16.93
CA VAL A 265 -4.85 -3.64 -17.78
C VAL A 265 -3.85 -4.36 -16.89
N ASN A 266 -3.63 -5.62 -17.14
CA ASN A 266 -2.56 -6.40 -16.52
C ASN A 266 -2.06 -7.46 -17.50
N ASP A 267 -0.74 -7.50 -17.72
CA ASP A 267 -0.07 -8.46 -18.59
C ASP A 267 -0.77 -8.66 -19.96
N GLY A 268 -1.23 -7.55 -20.56
CA GLY A 268 -1.91 -7.54 -21.86
C GLY A 268 -3.39 -7.89 -21.80
N THR A 269 -3.94 -8.28 -20.65
CA THR A 269 -5.38 -8.46 -20.46
C THR A 269 -6.02 -7.11 -20.16
N VAL A 270 -7.09 -6.78 -20.88
CA VAL A 270 -7.80 -5.49 -20.75
C VAL A 270 -9.24 -5.74 -20.29
N TYR A 271 -9.63 -5.05 -19.23
CA TYR A 271 -10.99 -4.98 -18.74
C TYR A 271 -11.48 -3.52 -18.85
N GLU A 272 -12.68 -3.32 -19.35
CA GLU A 272 -13.34 -2.02 -19.38
C GLU A 272 -14.72 -2.15 -18.74
N ALA A 273 -15.06 -1.21 -17.86
CA ALA A 273 -16.39 -1.12 -17.29
C ALA A 273 -17.39 -0.78 -18.40
N LYS A 274 -18.53 -1.44 -18.40
CA LYS A 274 -19.63 -1.22 -19.37
C LYS A 274 -20.63 -0.23 -18.82
#